data_0c227d2a3106fff776f902a6a4a03187
#
_entry.id   0c227d2a3106fff776f902a6a4a03187
#
_cell.length_a   1.000
_cell.length_b   1.000
_cell.length_c   1.000
_cell.angle_alpha   90.00
_cell.angle_beta   90.00
_cell.angle_gamma   90.00
#
_symmetry.space_group_name_H-M   'P 1'
#
loop_
_entity.id
_entity.type
_entity.pdbx_description
1 polymer ?
#
loop_
_entity_poly.entity_id
_entity_poly.type
_entity_poly.pdbx_seq_one_letter_code
_entity_poly.pdbx_strand_id
1 'polypeptide(L)'
;MTEVSSQEWLAAVEAVEREGFDYFDWLGCVDEIGRRDCFRIVLVVRNLTASAEPRMLSCSLPRDDPRIETVRGVFAGAAWHEREVAELFGVEFVGGDGSRLLLSPEFEGTPLRKDEVLAARTALNWPGAKEPGEDGNLAEAGETSASPSRRRMVPPGVPDPAVWGDRDARQPAAEPAEVAESAAGGRVQRRRT
;
A
#
# COMPACT_ATOMS: atom_id res chain seq x y z
N MET A 1 -14.69 -3.00 20.72
CA MET A 1 -14.77 -3.40 19.30
C MET A 1 -15.49 -4.73 19.24
N THR A 2 -16.52 -4.84 18.42
CA THR A 2 -17.34 -6.05 18.25
C THR A 2 -17.03 -6.64 16.87
N GLU A 3 -16.58 -7.89 16.81
CA GLU A 3 -16.34 -8.60 15.56
C GLU A 3 -17.64 -9.29 15.12
N VAL A 4 -18.02 -9.12 13.85
CA VAL A 4 -19.21 -9.70 13.23
C VAL A 4 -18.83 -10.43 11.94
N SER A 5 -19.65 -11.40 11.53
CA SER A 5 -19.46 -12.08 10.26
C SER A 5 -19.85 -11.17 9.08
N SER A 6 -19.36 -11.48 7.89
CA SER A 6 -19.72 -10.73 6.67
C SER A 6 -21.23 -10.83 6.35
N GLN A 7 -21.85 -11.94 6.72
CA GLN A 7 -23.30 -12.16 6.52
C GLN A 7 -24.16 -11.34 7.48
N GLU A 8 -23.64 -11.03 8.67
CA GLU A 8 -24.35 -10.26 9.70
C GLU A 8 -23.97 -8.78 9.68
N TRP A 9 -23.04 -8.40 8.82
CA TRP A 9 -22.43 -7.07 8.79
C TRP A 9 -23.45 -5.95 8.67
N LEU A 10 -24.27 -5.96 7.61
CA LEU A 10 -25.27 -4.90 7.37
C LEU A 10 -26.30 -4.85 8.51
N ALA A 11 -26.80 -6.01 8.94
CA ALA A 11 -27.78 -6.08 10.04
C ALA A 11 -27.20 -5.54 11.36
N ALA A 12 -25.92 -5.81 11.64
CA ALA A 12 -25.24 -5.28 12.82
C ALA A 12 -25.06 -3.76 12.75
N VAL A 13 -24.74 -3.22 11.57
CA VAL A 13 -24.61 -1.78 11.35
C VAL A 13 -25.95 -1.07 11.53
N GLU A 14 -27.03 -1.61 10.95
CA GLU A 14 -28.39 -1.09 11.15
C GLU A 14 -28.84 -1.17 12.61
N ALA A 15 -28.44 -2.21 13.35
CA ALA A 15 -28.78 -2.34 14.76
C ALA A 15 -28.10 -1.24 15.60
N VAL A 16 -26.83 -0.97 15.34
CA VAL A 16 -26.05 0.08 16.03
C VAL A 16 -26.60 1.48 15.71
N GLU A 17 -27.02 1.73 14.47
CA GLU A 17 -27.68 2.98 14.08
C GLU A 17 -29.00 3.17 14.85
N ARG A 18 -29.83 2.13 14.94
CA ARG A 18 -31.08 2.14 15.73
C ARG A 18 -30.88 2.33 17.23
N GLU A 19 -29.71 1.97 17.77
CA GLU A 19 -29.30 2.27 19.16
C GLU A 19 -28.91 3.76 19.35
N GLY A 20 -28.96 4.58 18.30
CA GLY A 20 -28.67 6.02 18.34
C GLY A 20 -27.23 6.38 18.02
N PHE A 21 -26.43 5.46 17.48
CA PHE A 21 -25.12 5.76 16.94
C PHE A 21 -25.24 6.15 15.47
N ASP A 22 -25.81 7.30 15.23
CA ASP A 22 -26.22 7.82 13.92
C ASP A 22 -25.15 8.68 13.22
N TYR A 23 -24.04 8.97 13.89
CA TYR A 23 -22.94 9.72 13.31
C TYR A 23 -21.85 8.77 12.80
N PHE A 24 -21.66 8.77 11.48
CA PHE A 24 -20.56 8.06 10.84
C PHE A 24 -19.24 8.80 11.06
N ASP A 25 -18.28 8.15 11.68
CA ASP A 25 -16.95 8.70 11.95
C ASP A 25 -15.93 8.22 10.90
N TRP A 26 -15.82 6.90 10.71
CA TRP A 26 -14.81 6.34 9.82
C TRP A 26 -15.12 4.89 9.42
N LEU A 27 -14.70 4.50 8.20
CA LEU A 27 -14.62 3.12 7.75
C LEU A 27 -13.26 2.92 7.06
N GLY A 28 -12.62 1.81 7.32
CA GLY A 28 -11.36 1.49 6.69
C GLY A 28 -11.01 0.01 6.71
N CYS A 29 -9.91 -0.33 6.07
CA CYS A 29 -9.42 -1.70 5.93
C CYS A 29 -8.01 -1.83 6.50
N VAL A 30 -7.75 -2.97 7.13
CA VAL A 30 -6.42 -3.36 7.59
C VAL A 30 -6.05 -4.68 6.95
N ASP A 31 -4.91 -4.72 6.29
CA ASP A 31 -4.31 -5.97 5.82
C ASP A 31 -3.60 -6.66 7.01
N GLU A 32 -4.13 -7.80 7.42
CA GLU A 32 -3.63 -8.57 8.58
C GLU A 32 -2.57 -9.62 8.21
N ILE A 33 -2.11 -9.65 6.96
CA ILE A 33 -1.08 -10.62 6.54
C ILE A 33 0.12 -10.59 7.50
N GLY A 34 0.59 -11.77 7.86
CA GLY A 34 1.63 -11.95 8.89
C GLY A 34 1.08 -12.21 10.29
N ARG A 35 -0.21 -11.89 10.55
CA ARG A 35 -0.93 -12.28 11.76
C ARG A 35 -2.08 -13.24 11.46
N ARG A 36 -2.92 -12.86 10.50
CA ARG A 36 -4.04 -13.63 9.96
C ARG A 36 -4.05 -13.44 8.45
N ASP A 37 -4.48 -14.43 7.71
CA ASP A 37 -4.62 -14.33 6.25
C ASP A 37 -5.99 -13.76 5.88
N CYS A 38 -6.21 -12.50 6.24
CA CYS A 38 -7.48 -11.82 6.02
C CYS A 38 -7.30 -10.30 5.90
N PHE A 39 -8.30 -9.66 5.32
CA PHE A 39 -8.55 -8.23 5.50
C PHE A 39 -9.52 -8.03 6.65
N ARG A 40 -9.31 -6.98 7.42
CA ARG A 40 -10.25 -6.57 8.46
C ARG A 40 -10.84 -5.23 8.10
N ILE A 41 -12.16 -5.21 7.88
CA ILE A 41 -12.93 -3.97 7.76
C ILE A 41 -13.26 -3.50 9.16
N VAL A 42 -13.13 -2.20 9.41
CA VAL A 42 -13.47 -1.56 10.68
C VAL A 42 -14.36 -0.37 10.39
N LEU A 43 -15.50 -0.32 11.09
CA LEU A 43 -16.43 0.80 11.09
C LEU A 43 -16.43 1.46 12.46
N VAL A 44 -16.37 2.77 12.50
CA VAL A 44 -16.49 3.58 13.73
C VAL A 44 -17.65 4.52 13.58
N VAL A 45 -18.57 4.45 14.55
CA VAL A 45 -19.75 5.33 14.62
C VAL A 45 -19.89 5.93 16.01
N ARG A 46 -20.55 7.07 16.10
CA ARG A 46 -20.71 7.83 17.35
C ARG A 46 -22.17 8.18 17.60
N ASN A 47 -22.49 8.29 18.87
CA ASN A 47 -23.69 8.98 19.33
C ASN A 47 -23.27 10.36 19.88
N LEU A 48 -23.55 11.41 19.12
CA LEU A 48 -23.16 12.77 19.50
C LEU A 48 -24.05 13.35 20.61
N THR A 49 -25.27 12.84 20.76
CA THR A 49 -26.25 13.34 21.74
C THR A 49 -25.94 12.82 23.15
N ALA A 50 -25.59 11.55 23.25
CA ALA A 50 -25.35 10.90 24.53
C ALA A 50 -23.92 11.05 25.04
N SER A 51 -23.02 11.67 24.29
CA SER A 51 -21.56 11.76 24.60
C SER A 51 -20.95 10.38 24.96
N ALA A 52 -21.49 9.32 24.36
CA ALA A 52 -21.06 7.96 24.59
C ALA A 52 -19.74 7.66 23.87
N GLU A 53 -19.01 6.68 24.39
CA GLU A 53 -17.84 6.14 23.72
C GLU A 53 -18.19 5.64 22.30
N PRO A 54 -17.30 5.82 21.31
CA PRO A 54 -17.54 5.38 19.95
C PRO A 54 -17.79 3.88 19.90
N ARG A 55 -18.73 3.47 19.06
CA ARG A 55 -18.98 2.06 18.78
C ARG A 55 -18.11 1.64 17.60
N MET A 56 -17.41 0.53 17.75
CA MET A 56 -16.55 -0.03 16.71
C MET A 56 -17.05 -1.42 16.33
N LEU A 57 -17.38 -1.60 15.07
CA LEU A 57 -17.65 -2.90 14.47
C LEU A 57 -16.47 -3.32 13.61
N SER A 58 -16.18 -4.61 13.53
CA SER A 58 -15.16 -5.14 12.63
C SER A 58 -15.63 -6.44 11.98
N CYS A 59 -15.19 -6.65 10.74
CA CYS A 59 -15.46 -7.87 9.99
C CYS A 59 -14.17 -8.35 9.34
N SER A 60 -13.86 -9.63 9.49
CA SER A 60 -12.72 -10.27 8.82
C SER A 60 -13.18 -10.90 7.50
N LEU A 61 -12.50 -10.56 6.40
CA LEU A 61 -12.79 -11.03 5.05
C LEU A 61 -11.64 -11.90 4.53
N PRO A 62 -11.94 -12.98 3.78
CA PRO A 62 -10.91 -13.77 3.12
C PRO A 62 -10.16 -12.92 2.07
N ARG A 63 -8.89 -13.18 1.87
CA ARG A 63 -8.08 -12.41 0.92
C ARG A 63 -8.37 -12.73 -0.54
N ASP A 64 -8.78 -13.95 -0.81
CA ASP A 64 -9.03 -14.45 -2.18
C ASP A 64 -10.31 -13.90 -2.78
N ASP A 65 -11.34 -13.66 -1.94
CA ASP A 65 -12.63 -13.11 -2.36
C ASP A 65 -13.16 -12.16 -1.25
N PRO A 66 -12.58 -10.97 -1.11
CA PRO A 66 -12.93 -10.03 -0.05
C PRO A 66 -14.21 -9.27 -0.40
N ARG A 67 -15.37 -9.82 -0.01
CA ARG A 67 -16.68 -9.25 -0.30
C ARG A 67 -17.45 -8.94 0.98
N ILE A 68 -18.12 -7.78 0.99
CA ILE A 68 -18.97 -7.34 2.10
C ILE A 68 -20.10 -6.45 1.56
N GLU A 69 -21.24 -6.43 2.21
CA GLU A 69 -22.33 -5.54 1.83
C GLU A 69 -22.01 -4.08 2.13
N THR A 70 -22.43 -3.19 1.23
CA THR A 70 -22.29 -1.73 1.41
C THR A 70 -23.13 -1.25 2.58
N VAL A 71 -22.60 -0.32 3.36
CA VAL A 71 -23.35 0.36 4.43
C VAL A 71 -23.75 1.79 4.04
N ARG A 72 -23.55 2.19 2.79
CA ARG A 72 -23.91 3.53 2.29
C ARG A 72 -25.40 3.85 2.42
N GLY A 73 -26.25 2.82 2.47
CA GLY A 73 -27.69 2.99 2.67
C GLY A 73 -28.05 3.41 4.10
N VAL A 74 -27.20 3.04 5.08
CA VAL A 74 -27.32 3.44 6.48
C VAL A 74 -26.57 4.75 6.71
N PHE A 75 -25.32 4.80 6.25
CA PHE A 75 -24.44 5.96 6.39
C PHE A 75 -23.94 6.45 5.04
N ALA A 76 -24.53 7.52 4.52
CA ALA A 76 -24.18 8.05 3.20
C ALA A 76 -22.68 8.41 3.08
N GLY A 77 -22.05 8.84 4.18
CA GLY A 77 -20.62 9.16 4.24
C GLY A 77 -19.73 7.96 4.00
N ALA A 78 -20.19 6.74 4.27
CA ALA A 78 -19.42 5.53 4.05
C ALA A 78 -19.08 5.29 2.57
N ALA A 79 -19.87 5.81 1.64
CA ALA A 79 -19.65 5.62 0.21
C ALA A 79 -18.24 6.06 -0.26
N TRP A 80 -17.66 7.10 0.32
CA TRP A 80 -16.31 7.56 0.01
C TRP A 80 -15.24 6.62 0.53
N HIS A 81 -15.41 6.17 1.78
CA HIS A 81 -14.50 5.24 2.44
C HIS A 81 -14.55 3.85 1.80
N GLU A 82 -15.73 3.39 1.41
CA GLU A 82 -15.89 2.13 0.69
C GLU A 82 -15.15 2.15 -0.66
N ARG A 83 -15.26 3.25 -1.42
CA ARG A 83 -14.52 3.43 -2.68
C ARG A 83 -13.01 3.44 -2.45
N GLU A 84 -12.54 4.14 -1.40
CA GLU A 84 -11.14 4.15 -1.02
C GLU A 84 -10.64 2.73 -0.72
N VAL A 85 -11.36 1.99 0.12
CA VAL A 85 -11.01 0.61 0.48
C VAL A 85 -11.06 -0.32 -0.74
N ALA A 86 -12.09 -0.19 -1.57
CA ALA A 86 -12.22 -0.97 -2.80
C ALA A 86 -11.02 -0.75 -3.73
N GLU A 87 -10.63 0.50 -3.93
CA GLU A 87 -9.55 0.87 -4.84
C GLU A 87 -8.16 0.45 -4.30
N LEU A 88 -7.91 0.62 -3.01
CA LEU A 88 -6.58 0.43 -2.43
C LEU A 88 -6.31 -1.01 -1.95
N PHE A 89 -7.34 -1.77 -1.60
CA PHE A 89 -7.23 -3.16 -1.10
C PHE A 89 -7.92 -4.20 -1.99
N GLY A 90 -8.74 -3.79 -2.95
CA GLY A 90 -9.49 -4.69 -3.80
C GLY A 90 -10.69 -5.36 -3.10
N VAL A 91 -11.26 -4.73 -2.10
CA VAL A 91 -12.48 -5.21 -1.42
C VAL A 91 -13.71 -4.85 -2.25
N GLU A 92 -14.59 -5.81 -2.50
CA GLU A 92 -15.85 -5.56 -3.17
C GLU A 92 -16.95 -5.23 -2.16
N PHE A 93 -17.50 -4.01 -2.26
CA PHE A 93 -18.70 -3.62 -1.50
C PHE A 93 -19.94 -3.90 -2.35
N VAL A 94 -20.63 -4.99 -2.05
CA VAL A 94 -21.82 -5.44 -2.79
C VAL A 94 -22.92 -4.39 -2.68
N GLY A 95 -23.38 -3.88 -3.83
CA GLY A 95 -24.35 -2.78 -3.89
C GLY A 95 -23.73 -1.40 -3.67
N GLY A 96 -22.42 -1.31 -3.51
CA GLY A 96 -21.65 -0.07 -3.40
C GLY A 96 -21.37 0.60 -4.76
N ASP A 97 -20.62 1.69 -4.71
CA ASP A 97 -20.09 2.38 -5.90
C ASP A 97 -18.64 1.92 -6.12
N GLY A 98 -18.40 1.15 -7.18
CA GLY A 98 -17.07 0.66 -7.55
C GLY A 98 -16.24 1.64 -8.39
N SER A 99 -16.69 2.89 -8.55
CA SER A 99 -15.93 3.88 -9.33
C SER A 99 -14.65 4.30 -8.61
N ARG A 100 -13.59 4.52 -9.36
CA ARG A 100 -12.30 4.98 -8.81
C ARG A 100 -12.42 6.33 -8.13
N LEU A 101 -11.61 6.53 -7.09
CA LEU A 101 -11.62 7.74 -6.26
C LEU A 101 -10.29 8.50 -6.31
N LEU A 102 -9.19 7.83 -6.09
CA LEU A 102 -7.87 8.43 -5.87
C LEU A 102 -6.85 8.08 -6.94
N LEU A 103 -6.89 6.83 -7.44
CA LEU A 103 -5.88 6.34 -8.37
C LEU A 103 -6.22 6.73 -9.81
N SER A 104 -5.18 6.95 -10.63
CA SER A 104 -5.34 7.15 -12.06
C SER A 104 -6.08 5.96 -12.71
N PRO A 105 -6.92 6.20 -13.73
CA PRO A 105 -7.56 5.11 -14.50
C PRO A 105 -6.57 4.08 -15.05
N GLU A 106 -5.34 4.50 -15.31
CA GLU A 106 -4.26 3.68 -15.86
C GLU A 106 -3.50 2.88 -14.80
N PHE A 107 -3.75 3.15 -13.51
CA PHE A 107 -3.07 2.44 -12.43
C PHE A 107 -3.62 1.01 -12.32
N GLU A 108 -2.73 0.03 -12.34
CA GLU A 108 -3.06 -1.37 -12.14
C GLU A 108 -2.62 -1.84 -10.75
N GLY A 109 -3.43 -2.70 -10.12
CA GLY A 109 -3.15 -3.26 -8.80
C GLY A 109 -3.83 -2.57 -7.63
N THR A 110 -3.55 -3.06 -6.45
CA THR A 110 -4.12 -2.65 -5.16
C THR A 110 -3.01 -2.27 -4.18
N PRO A 111 -2.56 -1.01 -4.18
CA PRO A 111 -1.25 -0.60 -3.65
C PRO A 111 -1.10 -0.70 -2.13
N LEU A 112 -2.19 -0.87 -1.37
CA LEU A 112 -2.12 -1.04 0.09
C LEU A 112 -2.17 -2.50 0.55
N ARG A 113 -2.31 -3.45 -0.39
CA ARG A 113 -2.08 -4.86 -0.06
C ARG A 113 -0.60 -5.08 0.21
N LYS A 114 -0.27 -5.74 1.31
CA LYS A 114 1.13 -6.00 1.69
C LYS A 114 1.80 -7.07 0.82
N ASP A 115 1.02 -7.87 0.12
CA ASP A 115 1.49 -8.86 -0.87
C ASP A 115 1.61 -8.28 -2.29
N GLU A 116 1.18 -7.04 -2.50
CA GLU A 116 1.33 -6.34 -3.78
C GLU A 116 2.76 -5.83 -3.94
N VAL A 117 3.38 -6.18 -5.06
CA VAL A 117 4.68 -5.63 -5.42
C VAL A 117 4.44 -4.31 -6.15
N LEU A 118 4.66 -3.20 -5.47
CA LEU A 118 4.67 -1.89 -6.13
C LEU A 118 5.77 -1.89 -7.18
N ALA A 119 5.38 -1.72 -8.44
CA ALA A 119 6.27 -1.80 -9.59
C ALA A 119 7.57 -1.02 -9.35
N ALA A 120 8.68 -1.68 -9.66
CA ALA A 120 9.98 -1.05 -9.68
C ALA A 120 9.91 0.21 -10.55
N ARG A 121 10.55 1.27 -10.11
CA ARG A 121 10.71 2.51 -10.85
C ARG A 121 11.24 2.18 -12.22
N THR A 122 10.45 2.39 -13.25
CA THR A 122 11.01 2.54 -14.58
C THR A 122 11.97 3.72 -14.51
N ALA A 123 13.22 3.52 -14.86
CA ALA A 123 14.18 4.59 -14.99
C ALA A 123 13.82 5.46 -16.21
N LEU A 124 12.72 6.20 -16.11
CA LEU A 124 12.41 7.28 -17.01
C LEU A 124 13.31 8.45 -16.58
N ASN A 125 14.08 8.95 -17.50
CA ASN A 125 14.80 10.19 -17.28
C ASN A 125 13.78 11.25 -16.88
N TRP A 126 13.88 11.74 -15.65
CA TRP A 126 13.00 12.77 -15.15
C TRP A 126 13.09 14.01 -16.05
N PRO A 127 12.01 14.48 -16.66
CA PRO A 127 12.04 15.63 -17.57
C PRO A 127 12.18 16.98 -16.83
N GLY A 128 12.28 16.96 -15.50
CA GLY A 128 12.36 18.14 -14.67
C GLY A 128 13.78 18.72 -14.54
N ALA A 129 13.88 19.81 -13.78
CA ALA A 129 15.16 20.43 -13.45
C ALA A 129 16.04 19.46 -12.64
N LYS A 130 17.32 19.43 -12.94
CA LYS A 130 18.31 18.66 -12.19
C LYS A 130 18.35 19.11 -10.73
N GLU A 131 18.50 18.17 -9.82
CA GLU A 131 18.74 18.52 -8.43
C GLU A 131 20.05 19.29 -8.26
N PRO A 132 20.13 20.23 -7.29
CA PRO A 132 21.37 20.95 -7.02
C PRO A 132 22.51 19.98 -6.67
N GLY A 133 23.50 19.86 -7.54
CA GLY A 133 24.65 18.95 -7.39
C GLY A 133 24.69 17.81 -8.42
N GLU A 134 23.69 17.68 -9.26
CA GLU A 134 23.71 16.78 -10.41
C GLU A 134 24.35 17.48 -11.61
N ASP A 135 25.68 17.48 -11.65
CA ASP A 135 26.43 18.02 -12.78
C ASP A 135 26.11 17.24 -14.04
N GLY A 136 25.57 17.99 -15.01
CA GLY A 136 25.02 17.46 -16.23
C GLY A 136 26.03 16.93 -17.23
N ASN A 137 26.61 15.79 -16.98
CA ASN A 137 27.40 15.07 -17.97
C ASN A 137 26.94 13.63 -18.16
N LEU A 138 25.80 13.49 -18.83
CA LEU A 138 25.44 12.25 -19.52
C LEU A 138 25.59 12.40 -21.06
N ALA A 139 26.38 13.35 -21.51
CA ALA A 139 26.84 13.41 -22.90
C ALA A 139 28.36 13.30 -22.88
N GLU A 140 28.86 12.23 -23.49
CA GLU A 140 30.26 11.92 -23.73
C GLU A 140 30.99 11.26 -22.55
N ALA A 141 30.94 9.93 -22.54
CA ALA A 141 31.95 9.11 -21.88
C ALA A 141 33.31 9.25 -22.63
N GLY A 142 34.03 10.27 -22.27
CA GLY A 142 35.41 10.50 -22.62
C GLY A 142 36.14 10.92 -21.37
N GLU A 143 36.90 10.00 -20.84
CA GLU A 143 38.04 10.13 -19.95
C GLU A 143 38.16 11.30 -18.95
N THR A 144 38.33 10.88 -17.69
CA THR A 144 39.09 11.54 -16.61
C THR A 144 38.46 12.70 -15.85
N SER A 145 37.98 12.41 -14.68
CA SER A 145 38.65 12.82 -13.44
C SER A 145 37.93 12.13 -12.27
N ALA A 146 38.65 11.27 -11.59
CA ALA A 146 38.20 10.59 -10.38
C ALA A 146 38.04 11.61 -9.24
N SER A 147 36.85 12.19 -9.13
CA SER A 147 36.39 12.73 -7.85
C SER A 147 36.37 11.59 -6.85
N PRO A 148 36.87 11.77 -5.62
CA PRO A 148 36.85 10.70 -4.62
C PRO A 148 35.42 10.28 -4.37
N SER A 149 35.07 9.10 -4.88
CA SER A 149 33.77 8.47 -4.69
C SER A 149 33.47 8.45 -3.20
N ARG A 150 32.48 9.26 -2.78
CA ARG A 150 31.89 9.14 -1.46
C ARG A 150 31.43 7.71 -1.28
N ARG A 151 31.89 7.06 -0.21
CA ARG A 151 31.47 5.70 0.15
C ARG A 151 29.94 5.66 0.21
N ARG A 152 29.33 5.01 -0.75
CA ARG A 152 27.89 4.72 -0.70
C ARG A 152 27.72 3.65 0.39
N MET A 153 27.25 4.05 1.56
CA MET A 153 26.84 3.09 2.59
C MET A 153 25.41 2.66 2.25
N VAL A 154 25.24 1.37 1.97
CA VAL A 154 23.92 0.77 1.86
C VAL A 154 23.47 0.42 3.28
N PRO A 155 22.29 0.90 3.74
CA PRO A 155 21.79 0.55 5.06
C PRO A 155 21.60 -0.97 5.20
N PRO A 156 21.72 -1.52 6.43
CA PRO A 156 21.42 -2.93 6.68
C PRO A 156 20.01 -3.30 6.18
N GLY A 157 19.89 -4.43 5.50
CA GLY A 157 18.63 -4.90 4.93
C GLY A 157 18.27 -4.34 3.55
N VAL A 158 19.08 -3.42 3.00
CA VAL A 158 18.91 -2.92 1.63
C VAL A 158 19.79 -3.73 0.69
N PRO A 159 19.24 -4.35 -0.38
CA PRO A 159 20.02 -5.08 -1.37
C PRO A 159 21.03 -4.18 -2.07
N ASP A 160 22.16 -4.77 -2.52
CA ASP A 160 23.15 -4.05 -3.29
C ASP A 160 22.54 -3.59 -4.63
N PRO A 161 22.58 -2.28 -4.96
CA PRO A 161 22.04 -1.77 -6.23
C PRO A 161 22.63 -2.44 -7.47
N ALA A 162 23.90 -2.92 -7.42
CA ALA A 162 24.52 -3.64 -8.53
C ALA A 162 23.90 -5.04 -8.76
N VAL A 163 23.27 -5.62 -7.73
CA VAL A 163 22.59 -6.90 -7.82
C VAL A 163 21.13 -6.69 -8.20
N TRP A 164 20.46 -5.69 -7.63
CA TRP A 164 19.01 -5.52 -7.74
C TRP A 164 18.58 -4.39 -8.71
N GLY A 165 19.36 -3.32 -8.90
CA GLY A 165 18.90 -2.11 -9.59
C GLY A 165 19.61 -1.78 -10.91
N ASP A 166 20.93 -1.81 -10.95
CA ASP A 166 21.73 -1.33 -12.08
C ASP A 166 22.30 -2.49 -12.93
N ARG A 167 21.52 -3.57 -13.06
CA ARG A 167 21.93 -4.73 -13.87
C ARG A 167 21.87 -4.40 -15.36
N ASP A 168 22.86 -4.87 -16.11
CA ASP A 168 22.81 -4.81 -17.58
C ASP A 168 21.55 -5.53 -18.09
N ALA A 169 20.75 -4.86 -18.93
CA ALA A 169 19.51 -5.41 -19.51
C ALA A 169 19.68 -6.74 -20.25
N ARG A 170 20.93 -7.13 -20.53
CA ARG A 170 21.29 -8.43 -21.15
C ARG A 170 21.52 -9.56 -20.16
N GLN A 171 21.60 -9.25 -18.87
CA GLN A 171 21.74 -10.27 -17.82
C GLN A 171 20.37 -10.77 -17.36
N PRO A 172 20.25 -12.03 -16.96
CA PRO A 172 19.02 -12.54 -16.38
C PRO A 172 18.68 -11.77 -15.10
N ALA A 173 17.40 -11.72 -14.77
CA ALA A 173 16.95 -11.11 -13.50
C ALA A 173 17.66 -11.77 -12.31
N ALA A 174 17.93 -10.97 -11.26
CA ALA A 174 18.54 -11.50 -10.05
C ALA A 174 17.60 -12.51 -9.39
N GLU A 175 18.14 -13.63 -8.94
CA GLU A 175 17.38 -14.61 -8.18
C GLU A 175 17.08 -14.10 -6.77
N PRO A 176 15.91 -14.45 -6.17
CA PRO A 176 15.56 -14.01 -4.82
C PRO A 176 16.61 -14.33 -3.76
N ALA A 177 17.31 -15.45 -3.89
CA ALA A 177 18.40 -15.84 -3.00
C ALA A 177 19.62 -14.89 -3.12
N GLU A 178 20.00 -14.51 -4.34
CA GLU A 178 21.09 -13.57 -4.63
C GLU A 178 20.79 -12.17 -4.05
N VAL A 179 19.55 -11.72 -4.19
CA VAL A 179 19.09 -10.44 -3.61
C VAL A 179 19.13 -10.47 -2.09
N ALA A 180 18.64 -11.54 -1.46
CA ALA A 180 18.64 -11.72 -0.02
C ALA A 180 20.07 -11.77 0.55
N GLU A 181 20.98 -12.48 -0.11
CA GLU A 181 22.38 -12.56 0.30
C GLU A 181 23.09 -11.21 0.20
N SER A 182 22.81 -10.42 -0.85
CA SER A 182 23.33 -9.06 -1.02
C SER A 182 22.88 -8.12 0.10
N ALA A 183 21.64 -8.29 0.58
CA ALA A 183 21.08 -7.50 1.68
C ALA A 183 21.66 -7.89 3.05
N ALA A 184 22.04 -9.16 3.25
CA ALA A 184 22.60 -9.64 4.51
C ALA A 184 24.03 -9.15 4.76
N GLY A 185 24.78 -8.84 3.68
CA GLY A 185 26.20 -8.50 3.77
C GLY A 185 26.53 -7.13 4.36
N GLY A 186 25.64 -6.15 4.31
CA GLY A 186 25.78 -4.79 4.89
C GLY A 186 27.05 -4.01 4.52
N ARG A 187 27.88 -4.52 3.60
CA ARG A 187 29.14 -3.91 3.15
C ARG A 187 29.20 -3.88 1.64
N VAL A 188 29.22 -2.69 1.07
CA VAL A 188 29.63 -2.51 -0.31
C VAL A 188 31.10 -2.92 -0.43
N GLN A 189 31.37 -4.05 -1.06
CA GLN A 189 32.74 -4.39 -1.43
C GLN A 189 33.23 -3.39 -2.49
N ARG A 190 34.35 -2.73 -2.21
CA ARG A 190 35.03 -1.91 -3.21
C ARG A 190 35.46 -2.79 -4.38
N ARG A 191 34.95 -2.56 -5.57
CA ARG A 191 35.66 -2.97 -6.77
C ARG A 191 36.99 -2.26 -6.77
N ARG A 192 38.08 -3.00 -6.57
CA ARG A 192 39.40 -2.56 -6.94
C ARG A 192 39.50 -2.72 -8.47
N THR A 193 39.54 -1.64 -9.16
CA THR A 193 40.09 -1.58 -10.52
C THR A 193 41.58 -1.80 -10.47
#